data_af8715182995131d5b07bee51e15389d
#
_entry.id   af8715182995131d5b07bee51e15389d
#
_cell.length_a   1.000
_cell.length_b   1.000
_cell.length_c   1.000
_cell.angle_alpha   90.00
_cell.angle_beta   90.00
_cell.angle_gamma   90.00
#
_symmetry.space_group_name_H-M   'P 1'
#
loop_
_entity.id
_entity.type
_entity.pdbx_description
1 polymer ?
#
loop_
_entity_poly.entity_id
_entity_poly.type
_entity_poly.pdbx_seq_one_letter_code
_entity_poly.pdbx_strand_id
1 'polypeptide(L)'
;PPAVRPVNPKNPHTEGVSLGSSFPFYILLFTGYNEVNLYFYISMILQEQEAGMEVRYQVASDHEGQELRRFIKGKREFSSALWKRVKWNGKVLINGEAVHNARTVLHEGDEVILSWSEENEVVPSDIPLSIVHEDEDVLVVNKGPGMIIHPTSRNTHDTLVNAVAGYFERNHRDAGIHPVYRLDRNTTGLVVVAKSAMGQYELSKSHDCIYRQYVALVSGRVEPTEG
;
A
#
# COMPACT_ATOMS: atom_id res chain seq x y z
N PRO A 1 6.85 -25.30 7.11
CA PRO A 1 5.88 -24.80 6.17
C PRO A 1 4.51 -25.37 6.53
N PRO A 2 3.49 -24.52 6.80
CA PRO A 2 2.16 -25.04 7.05
C PRO A 2 1.56 -25.55 5.74
N ALA A 3 0.90 -26.71 5.83
CA ALA A 3 0.28 -27.42 4.73
C ALA A 3 -0.86 -26.59 4.11
N VAL A 4 -0.77 -26.34 2.81
CA VAL A 4 -1.84 -25.76 2.00
C VAL A 4 -3.00 -26.74 1.94
N ARG A 5 -4.19 -26.36 2.37
CA ARG A 5 -5.40 -27.17 2.17
C ARG A 5 -5.85 -27.06 0.71
N PRO A 6 -6.28 -28.16 0.09
CA PRO A 6 -6.71 -28.12 -1.30
C PRO A 6 -7.99 -27.31 -1.48
N VAL A 7 -8.01 -26.53 -2.56
CA VAL A 7 -9.13 -25.69 -3.01
C VAL A 7 -10.30 -26.59 -3.44
N ASN A 8 -11.51 -26.23 -3.08
CA ASN A 8 -12.73 -26.94 -3.45
C ASN A 8 -12.99 -26.85 -4.97
N PRO A 9 -13.06 -27.98 -5.70
CA PRO A 9 -13.15 -27.98 -7.17
C PRO A 9 -14.51 -27.53 -7.74
N LYS A 10 -15.40 -27.00 -6.92
CA LYS A 10 -16.74 -26.54 -7.37
C LYS A 10 -16.86 -25.04 -7.62
N ASN A 11 -15.75 -24.27 -7.55
CA ASN A 11 -15.77 -22.84 -7.85
C ASN A 11 -14.67 -22.51 -8.87
N PRO A 12 -15.00 -22.33 -10.18
CA PRO A 12 -14.01 -22.20 -11.26
C PRO A 12 -13.31 -20.85 -11.36
N HIS A 13 -13.51 -19.93 -10.42
CA HIS A 13 -12.95 -18.56 -10.47
C HIS A 13 -11.80 -18.30 -9.49
N THR A 14 -11.15 -19.34 -8.97
CA THR A 14 -9.96 -19.22 -8.13
C THR A 14 -8.72 -19.63 -8.92
N GLU A 15 -8.23 -18.80 -9.82
CA GLU A 15 -6.87 -18.93 -10.35
C GLU A 15 -5.94 -18.06 -9.52
N GLY A 16 -5.01 -18.70 -8.82
CA GLY A 16 -3.92 -18.02 -8.14
C GLY A 16 -2.91 -17.54 -9.19
N VAL A 17 -2.79 -16.24 -9.36
CA VAL A 17 -1.76 -15.62 -10.22
C VAL A 17 -0.46 -15.52 -9.41
N SER A 18 0.54 -16.29 -9.80
CA SER A 18 1.91 -16.15 -9.31
C SER A 18 2.63 -15.07 -10.11
N LEU A 19 2.96 -13.96 -9.50
CA LEU A 19 3.77 -12.91 -10.11
C LEU A 19 5.25 -13.13 -9.76
N GLY A 20 5.99 -13.70 -10.72
CA GLY A 20 7.45 -13.69 -10.83
C GLY A 20 8.27 -14.21 -9.63
N SER A 21 9.38 -14.84 -9.92
CA SER A 21 10.21 -15.66 -9.04
C SER A 21 10.97 -14.96 -7.89
N SER A 22 10.63 -13.72 -7.53
CA SER A 22 11.37 -12.99 -6.48
C SER A 22 10.54 -12.60 -5.26
N PHE A 23 9.20 -12.56 -5.37
CA PHE A 23 8.32 -12.25 -4.23
C PHE A 23 7.00 -13.00 -4.38
N PRO A 24 6.61 -13.86 -3.43
CA PRO A 24 5.31 -14.50 -3.47
C PRO A 24 4.21 -13.53 -3.00
N PHE A 25 3.58 -12.83 -3.92
CA PHE A 25 2.34 -12.12 -3.64
C PHE A 25 1.16 -13.04 -3.93
N TYR A 26 0.31 -13.26 -2.94
CA TYR A 26 -0.97 -13.93 -3.13
C TYR A 26 -2.10 -12.97 -2.81
N ILE A 27 -2.94 -12.70 -3.81
CA ILE A 27 -4.20 -11.98 -3.61
C ILE A 27 -5.32 -12.99 -3.76
N LEU A 28 -6.02 -13.31 -2.69
CA LEU A 28 -7.23 -14.10 -2.74
C LEU A 28 -8.44 -13.19 -2.53
N LEU A 29 -9.24 -13.02 -3.57
CA LEU A 29 -10.51 -12.29 -3.51
C LEU A 29 -11.65 -13.29 -3.44
N PHE A 30 -12.38 -13.31 -2.33
CA PHE A 30 -13.62 -14.07 -2.24
C PHE A 30 -14.80 -13.11 -2.34
N THR A 31 -15.64 -13.33 -3.33
CA THR A 31 -16.91 -12.63 -3.45
C THR A 31 -18.03 -13.58 -3.03
N GLY A 32 -18.50 -13.45 -1.82
CA GLY A 32 -19.72 -14.08 -1.35
C GLY A 32 -20.66 -13.03 -0.80
N TYR A 33 -21.94 -13.28 -0.77
CA TYR A 33 -22.98 -12.32 -0.40
C TYR A 33 -22.81 -11.70 1.00
N ASN A 34 -21.97 -12.28 1.86
CA ASN A 34 -21.72 -11.81 3.22
C ASN A 34 -20.24 -11.85 3.67
N GLU A 35 -19.31 -12.30 2.83
CA GLU A 35 -17.91 -12.37 3.21
C GLU A 35 -17.01 -12.01 2.03
N VAL A 36 -16.26 -10.92 2.18
CA VAL A 36 -15.15 -10.58 1.28
C VAL A 36 -13.87 -10.88 2.05
N ASN A 37 -13.16 -11.90 1.61
CA ASN A 37 -11.84 -12.22 2.14
C ASN A 37 -10.80 -11.69 1.16
N LEU A 38 -10.08 -10.66 1.58
CA LEU A 38 -8.95 -10.11 0.84
C LEU A 38 -7.67 -10.56 1.58
N TYR A 39 -6.90 -11.46 0.97
CA TYR A 39 -5.60 -11.86 1.49
C TYR A 39 -4.50 -11.22 0.64
N PHE A 40 -3.74 -10.32 1.26
CA PHE A 40 -2.49 -9.84 0.71
C PHE A 40 -1.36 -10.48 1.50
N TYR A 41 -0.50 -11.18 0.81
CA TYR A 41 0.74 -11.64 1.39
C TYR A 41 1.89 -10.88 0.72
N ILE A 42 2.40 -9.88 1.40
CA ILE A 42 3.61 -9.15 1.01
C ILE A 42 4.72 -9.67 1.93
N SER A 43 5.55 -10.55 1.42
CA SER A 43 6.79 -10.92 2.10
C SER A 43 7.82 -9.83 1.81
N MET A 44 7.78 -8.75 2.58
CA MET A 44 8.86 -7.78 2.63
C MET A 44 9.79 -8.14 3.79
N ILE A 45 11.04 -8.39 3.47
CA ILE A 45 12.08 -8.46 4.50
C ILE A 45 12.37 -7.01 4.89
N LEU A 46 11.61 -6.49 5.85
CA LEU A 46 11.92 -5.25 6.54
C LEU A 46 12.61 -5.65 7.85
N GLN A 47 13.88 -5.34 7.98
CA GLN A 47 14.50 -5.31 9.30
C GLN A 47 14.03 -4.02 9.98
N GLU A 48 13.16 -4.19 10.99
CA GLU A 48 12.85 -3.13 11.94
C GLU A 48 14.12 -2.75 12.69
N GLN A 49 14.68 -1.59 12.38
CA GLN A 49 15.54 -0.86 13.29
C GLN A 49 14.96 0.54 13.45
N GLU A 50 14.46 0.84 14.64
CA GLU A 50 13.95 2.15 15.09
C GLU A 50 12.96 2.82 14.13
N ALA A 51 11.67 2.55 14.29
CA ALA A 51 10.53 3.35 13.79
C ALA A 51 10.70 3.96 12.38
N GLY A 52 11.21 3.18 11.41
CA GLY A 52 11.43 3.68 10.05
C GLY A 52 11.45 2.57 9.02
N MET A 53 10.96 2.89 7.82
CA MET A 53 11.10 2.02 6.65
C MET A 53 12.53 2.07 6.13
N GLU A 54 13.11 0.91 5.82
CA GLU A 54 14.44 0.81 5.22
C GLU A 54 14.42 -0.11 4.00
N VAL A 55 15.07 0.32 2.93
CA VAL A 55 15.26 -0.48 1.72
C VAL A 55 16.71 -0.46 1.29
N ARG A 56 17.23 -1.62 0.90
CA ARG A 56 18.61 -1.82 0.47
C ARG A 56 18.67 -2.27 -0.97
N TYR A 57 19.60 -1.71 -1.73
CA TYR A 57 19.90 -2.10 -3.10
C TYR A 57 21.39 -2.33 -3.28
N GLN A 58 21.75 -3.40 -3.98
CA GLN A 58 23.08 -3.60 -4.53
C GLN A 58 23.11 -3.05 -5.97
N VAL A 59 24.10 -2.24 -6.29
CA VAL A 59 24.27 -1.70 -7.63
C VAL A 59 24.89 -2.78 -8.53
N ALA A 60 24.18 -3.19 -9.56
CA ALA A 60 24.63 -4.16 -10.54
C ALA A 60 25.44 -3.46 -11.66
N SER A 61 26.17 -4.23 -12.45
CA SER A 61 27.05 -3.73 -13.51
C SER A 61 26.37 -2.89 -14.60
N ASP A 62 25.07 -3.13 -14.85
CA ASP A 62 24.27 -2.36 -15.82
C ASP A 62 23.92 -0.95 -15.32
N HIS A 63 24.22 -0.66 -14.06
CA HIS A 63 24.05 0.63 -13.42
C HIS A 63 25.36 1.37 -13.10
N GLU A 64 26.50 0.83 -13.55
CA GLU A 64 27.81 1.48 -13.41
C GLU A 64 27.80 2.90 -13.97
N GLY A 65 28.31 3.86 -13.21
CA GLY A 65 28.37 5.27 -13.61
C GLY A 65 27.01 6.01 -13.59
N GLN A 66 25.95 5.39 -13.12
CA GLN A 66 24.63 6.01 -13.08
C GLN A 66 24.50 6.96 -11.88
N GLU A 67 23.81 8.10 -12.07
CA GLU A 67 23.47 8.98 -10.96
C GLU A 67 22.42 8.32 -10.02
N LEU A 68 22.60 8.44 -8.70
CA LEU A 68 21.69 7.94 -7.66
C LEU A 68 20.21 8.25 -7.96
N ARG A 69 19.87 9.50 -8.33
CA ARG A 69 18.48 9.88 -8.65
C ARG A 69 17.87 9.08 -9.81
N ARG A 70 18.70 8.72 -10.80
CA ARG A 70 18.26 7.95 -11.97
C ARG A 70 18.09 6.49 -11.61
N PHE A 71 19.02 5.96 -10.82
CA PHE A 71 18.96 4.62 -10.27
C PHE A 71 17.66 4.39 -9.47
N ILE A 72 17.35 5.28 -8.50
CA ILE A 72 16.14 5.16 -7.69
C ILE A 72 14.86 5.35 -8.52
N LYS A 73 14.83 6.27 -9.48
CA LYS A 73 13.68 6.42 -10.38
C LYS A 73 13.41 5.20 -11.26
N GLY A 74 14.43 4.37 -11.52
CA GLY A 74 14.30 3.10 -12.22
C GLY A 74 13.69 1.98 -11.36
N LYS A 75 13.66 2.15 -10.04
CA LYS A 75 13.07 1.17 -9.13
C LYS A 75 11.55 1.31 -9.13
N ARG A 76 10.87 0.19 -9.36
CA ARG A 76 9.39 0.18 -9.53
C ARG A 76 8.65 0.60 -8.27
N GLU A 77 9.19 0.28 -7.11
CA GLU A 77 8.65 0.56 -5.79
C GLU A 77 8.75 2.03 -5.36
N PHE A 78 9.57 2.84 -6.04
CA PHE A 78 9.76 4.24 -5.70
C PHE A 78 8.94 5.20 -6.58
N SER A 79 7.85 5.74 -6.02
CA SER A 79 7.18 6.88 -6.63
C SER A 79 8.03 8.16 -6.52
N SER A 80 7.78 9.13 -7.42
CA SER A 80 8.47 10.43 -7.33
C SER A 80 8.19 11.17 -6.01
N ALA A 81 7.02 10.95 -5.40
CA ALA A 81 6.65 11.50 -4.11
C ALA A 81 7.45 10.84 -2.98
N LEU A 82 7.54 9.51 -2.98
CA LEU A 82 8.32 8.77 -1.99
C LEU A 82 9.81 9.14 -2.08
N TRP A 83 10.39 9.20 -3.29
CA TRP A 83 11.77 9.66 -3.45
C TRP A 83 12.02 11.06 -2.89
N LYS A 84 11.05 11.98 -3.09
CA LYS A 84 11.13 13.32 -2.52
C LYS A 84 11.11 13.28 -0.99
N ARG A 85 10.25 12.45 -0.36
CA ARG A 85 10.19 12.25 1.09
C ARG A 85 11.51 11.73 1.62
N VAL A 86 12.02 10.62 1.08
CA VAL A 86 13.30 10.01 1.48
C VAL A 86 14.44 11.03 1.41
N LYS A 87 14.50 11.81 0.34
CA LYS A 87 15.55 12.80 0.15
C LYS A 87 15.53 13.93 1.18
N TRP A 88 14.33 14.37 1.62
CA TRP A 88 14.19 15.53 2.49
C TRP A 88 14.06 15.17 3.97
N ASN A 89 13.38 14.08 4.28
CA ASN A 89 13.04 13.68 5.66
C ASN A 89 13.64 12.32 6.04
N GLY A 90 14.30 11.65 5.10
CA GLY A 90 14.93 10.35 5.32
C GLY A 90 16.45 10.42 5.33
N LYS A 91 17.06 9.24 5.27
CA LYS A 91 18.52 9.06 5.14
C LYS A 91 18.81 8.28 3.86
N VAL A 92 19.88 8.66 3.18
CA VAL A 92 20.43 7.92 2.04
C VAL A 92 21.88 7.60 2.37
N LEU A 93 22.21 6.32 2.39
CA LEU A 93 23.59 5.88 2.60
C LEU A 93 24.08 5.17 1.33
N ILE A 94 25.35 5.36 1.01
CA ILE A 94 26.07 4.57 0.01
C ILE A 94 27.29 3.97 0.71
N ASN A 95 27.38 2.66 0.75
CA ASN A 95 28.46 1.93 1.47
C ASN A 95 28.58 2.36 2.95
N GLY A 96 27.45 2.69 3.59
CA GLY A 96 27.39 3.15 4.98
C GLY A 96 27.64 4.64 5.17
N GLU A 97 28.05 5.40 4.15
CA GLU A 97 28.28 6.84 4.23
C GLU A 97 27.04 7.65 3.80
N ALA A 98 26.69 8.68 4.58
CA ALA A 98 25.53 9.51 4.31
C ALA A 98 25.73 10.38 3.05
N VAL A 99 24.75 10.34 2.13
CA VAL A 99 24.80 11.05 0.86
C VAL A 99 23.61 11.99 0.72
N HIS A 100 23.90 13.28 0.52
CA HIS A 100 22.88 14.32 0.33
C HIS A 100 22.72 14.74 -1.14
N ASN A 101 23.69 14.42 -1.98
CA ASN A 101 23.67 14.80 -3.38
C ASN A 101 23.03 13.70 -4.26
N ALA A 102 21.85 13.97 -4.78
CA ALA A 102 21.13 13.05 -5.66
C ALA A 102 21.83 12.78 -7.01
N ARG A 103 22.89 13.54 -7.35
CA ARG A 103 23.74 13.35 -8.53
C ARG A 103 25.00 12.53 -8.25
N THR A 104 25.15 11.99 -7.03
CA THR A 104 26.26 11.08 -6.72
C THR A 104 26.23 9.93 -7.71
N VAL A 105 27.40 9.65 -8.28
CA VAL A 105 27.59 8.55 -9.24
C VAL A 105 27.75 7.25 -8.43
N LEU A 106 27.07 6.22 -8.89
CA LEU A 106 27.11 4.87 -8.31
C LEU A 106 28.07 3.99 -9.10
N HIS A 107 28.71 3.06 -8.41
CA HIS A 107 29.60 2.07 -8.98
C HIS A 107 29.07 0.66 -8.75
N GLU A 108 29.45 -0.27 -9.60
CA GLU A 108 29.12 -1.69 -9.41
C GLU A 108 29.57 -2.18 -8.03
N GLY A 109 28.68 -2.86 -7.34
CA GLY A 109 28.91 -3.36 -5.99
C GLY A 109 28.59 -2.36 -4.87
N ASP A 110 28.24 -1.10 -5.18
CA ASP A 110 27.78 -0.18 -4.14
C ASP A 110 26.50 -0.67 -3.46
N GLU A 111 26.47 -0.57 -2.14
CA GLU A 111 25.25 -0.77 -1.35
C GLU A 111 24.55 0.58 -1.14
N VAL A 112 23.34 0.72 -1.64
CA VAL A 112 22.49 1.90 -1.45
C VAL A 112 21.42 1.58 -0.44
N ILE A 113 21.41 2.29 0.69
CA ILE A 113 20.41 2.15 1.76
C ILE A 113 19.57 3.43 1.80
N LEU A 114 18.26 3.25 1.76
CA LEU A 114 17.29 4.33 1.89
C LEU A 114 16.43 4.07 3.13
N SER A 115 16.36 5.05 4.04
CA SER A 115 15.48 4.94 5.20
C SER A 115 14.67 6.20 5.41
N TRP A 116 13.42 6.05 5.85
CA TRP A 116 12.49 7.15 6.12
C TRP A 116 11.43 6.74 7.14
N SER A 117 10.83 7.71 7.80
CA SER A 117 9.65 7.50 8.66
C SER A 117 8.35 7.71 7.89
N GLU A 118 7.33 6.95 8.24
CA GLU A 118 5.95 7.15 7.75
C GLU A 118 5.21 8.07 8.73
N GLU A 119 5.61 9.35 8.76
CA GLU A 119 4.93 10.34 9.58
C GLU A 119 3.53 10.66 9.02
N ASN A 120 2.54 10.56 9.88
CA ASN A 120 1.17 10.95 9.58
C ASN A 120 0.93 12.39 10.08
N GLU A 121 0.80 13.33 9.17
CA GLU A 121 0.33 14.70 9.46
C GLU A 121 -1.20 14.76 9.68
N VAL A 122 -1.86 13.61 9.72
CA VAL A 122 -3.30 13.51 9.82
C VAL A 122 -3.74 13.62 11.28
N VAL A 123 -4.63 14.55 11.58
CA VAL A 123 -5.20 14.69 12.93
C VAL A 123 -6.04 13.46 13.27
N PRO A 124 -5.73 12.73 14.34
CA PRO A 124 -6.51 11.57 14.77
C PRO A 124 -7.94 11.93 15.16
N SER A 125 -8.87 11.00 14.94
CA SER A 125 -10.26 11.12 15.40
C SER A 125 -10.77 9.83 16.04
N ASP A 126 -11.77 9.96 16.93
CA ASP A 126 -12.35 8.82 17.66
C ASP A 126 -13.48 8.11 16.90
N ILE A 127 -13.59 8.33 15.61
CA ILE A 127 -14.61 7.68 14.77
C ILE A 127 -14.34 6.17 14.74
N PRO A 128 -15.34 5.34 15.10
CA PRO A 128 -15.17 3.90 15.09
C PRO A 128 -15.02 3.37 13.66
N LEU A 129 -14.14 2.40 13.46
CA LEU A 129 -13.90 1.72 12.19
C LEU A 129 -14.53 0.33 12.19
N SER A 130 -15.16 -0.03 11.07
CA SER A 130 -15.56 -1.41 10.79
C SER A 130 -14.40 -2.10 10.06
N ILE A 131 -13.47 -2.68 10.82
CA ILE A 131 -12.29 -3.36 10.27
C ILE A 131 -12.69 -4.75 9.79
N VAL A 132 -12.34 -5.08 8.55
CA VAL A 132 -12.61 -6.38 7.91
C VAL A 132 -11.36 -7.25 7.91
N HIS A 133 -10.20 -6.63 7.72
CA HIS A 133 -8.91 -7.31 7.72
C HIS A 133 -7.80 -6.34 8.15
N GLU A 134 -6.83 -6.86 8.85
CA GLU A 134 -5.60 -6.14 9.18
C GLU A 134 -4.43 -7.12 9.25
N ASP A 135 -3.32 -6.76 8.60
CA ASP A 135 -2.01 -7.41 8.74
C ASP A 135 -0.91 -6.35 8.89
N GLU A 136 0.34 -6.71 8.65
CA GLU A 136 1.49 -5.79 8.77
C GLU A 136 1.49 -4.71 7.70
N ASP A 137 0.96 -4.98 6.51
CA ASP A 137 1.05 -4.15 5.32
C ASP A 137 -0.23 -3.38 5.01
N VAL A 138 -1.40 -3.94 5.34
CA VAL A 138 -2.69 -3.35 4.97
C VAL A 138 -3.70 -3.37 6.10
N LEU A 139 -4.61 -2.40 6.02
CA LEU A 139 -5.85 -2.33 6.78
C LEU A 139 -7.01 -2.26 5.80
N VAL A 140 -7.99 -3.16 5.91
CA VAL A 140 -9.21 -3.14 5.10
C VAL A 140 -10.39 -2.73 5.96
N VAL A 141 -11.05 -1.65 5.57
CA VAL A 141 -12.14 -1.04 6.33
C VAL A 141 -13.41 -1.07 5.49
N ASN A 142 -14.53 -1.47 6.09
CA ASN A 142 -15.86 -1.31 5.49
C ASN A 142 -16.36 0.11 5.79
N LYS A 143 -16.23 1.00 4.81
CA LYS A 143 -16.62 2.41 4.92
C LYS A 143 -18.14 2.56 4.90
N GLY A 144 -18.68 3.22 5.90
CA GLY A 144 -20.10 3.63 5.93
C GLY A 144 -20.41 4.78 4.96
N PRO A 145 -21.72 5.07 4.76
CA PRO A 145 -22.15 6.24 4.00
C PRO A 145 -21.86 7.54 4.76
N GLY A 146 -21.82 8.66 4.03
CA GLY A 146 -21.61 10.00 4.60
C GLY A 146 -20.15 10.36 4.88
N MET A 147 -19.23 9.38 4.94
CA MET A 147 -17.83 9.57 5.22
C MET A 147 -17.00 9.75 3.93
N ILE A 148 -16.14 10.77 3.88
CA ILE A 148 -15.16 10.95 2.82
C ILE A 148 -13.84 10.26 3.19
N ILE A 149 -13.02 9.94 2.20
CA ILE A 149 -11.73 9.25 2.44
C ILE A 149 -10.70 10.21 3.00
N HIS A 150 -10.47 11.35 2.33
CA HIS A 150 -9.44 12.33 2.68
C HIS A 150 -10.06 13.66 3.11
N PRO A 151 -9.41 14.41 4.01
CA PRO A 151 -9.82 15.77 4.32
C PRO A 151 -9.82 16.64 3.05
N THR A 152 -10.87 17.44 2.88
CA THR A 152 -10.99 18.42 1.80
C THR A 152 -10.49 19.80 2.20
N SER A 153 -10.29 20.02 3.49
CA SER A 153 -9.72 21.25 4.07
C SER A 153 -8.96 20.91 5.36
N ARG A 154 -8.14 21.85 5.85
CA ARG A 154 -7.41 21.68 7.12
C ARG A 154 -8.30 21.50 8.35
N ASN A 155 -9.55 21.92 8.27
CA ASN A 155 -10.52 21.81 9.36
C ASN A 155 -11.45 20.59 9.26
N THR A 156 -11.20 19.70 8.33
CA THR A 156 -12.00 18.47 8.14
C THR A 156 -11.30 17.33 8.89
N HIS A 157 -11.92 16.83 9.96
CA HIS A 157 -11.36 15.80 10.86
C HIS A 157 -12.26 14.57 10.98
N ASP A 158 -13.32 14.49 10.17
CA ASP A 158 -14.32 13.42 10.15
C ASP A 158 -14.19 12.49 8.92
N THR A 159 -12.97 12.24 8.50
CA THR A 159 -12.69 11.42 7.32
C THR A 159 -12.18 10.03 7.69
N LEU A 160 -12.16 9.11 6.73
CA LEU A 160 -11.63 7.78 6.93
C LEU A 160 -10.16 7.81 7.39
N VAL A 161 -9.32 8.67 6.79
CA VAL A 161 -7.91 8.75 7.19
C VAL A 161 -7.74 9.29 8.60
N ASN A 162 -8.61 10.22 9.07
CA ASN A 162 -8.61 10.66 10.47
C ASN A 162 -9.01 9.54 11.43
N ALA A 163 -10.02 8.75 11.06
CA ALA A 163 -10.47 7.60 11.86
C ALA A 163 -9.38 6.51 11.94
N VAL A 164 -8.66 6.26 10.83
CA VAL A 164 -7.52 5.32 10.81
C VAL A 164 -6.37 5.85 11.66
N ALA A 165 -6.08 7.17 11.61
CA ALA A 165 -5.06 7.78 12.46
C ALA A 165 -5.38 7.57 13.95
N GLY A 166 -6.62 7.83 14.38
CA GLY A 166 -7.04 7.58 15.76
C GLY A 166 -7.02 6.10 16.13
N TYR A 167 -7.32 5.22 15.19
CA TYR A 167 -7.19 3.78 15.41
C TYR A 167 -5.73 3.37 15.65
N PHE A 168 -4.80 3.84 14.81
CA PHE A 168 -3.37 3.53 14.95
C PHE A 168 -2.80 4.12 16.26
N GLU A 169 -3.14 5.35 16.60
CA GLU A 169 -2.70 5.99 17.84
C GLU A 169 -3.15 5.18 19.09
N ARG A 170 -4.43 4.79 19.17
CA ARG A 170 -4.96 3.99 20.29
C ARG A 170 -4.33 2.61 20.40
N ASN A 171 -3.87 2.04 19.30
CA ASN A 171 -3.24 0.72 19.26
C ASN A 171 -1.71 0.78 19.22
N HIS A 172 -1.12 1.96 19.44
CA HIS A 172 0.33 2.18 19.42
C HIS A 172 0.97 1.67 18.13
N ARG A 173 0.30 1.88 16.99
CA ARG A 173 0.80 1.50 15.65
C ARG A 173 1.53 2.66 15.03
N ASP A 174 2.82 2.49 14.77
CA ASP A 174 3.61 3.42 13.95
C ASP A 174 3.52 2.96 12.49
N ALA A 175 2.52 3.47 11.77
CA ALA A 175 2.24 3.07 10.40
C ALA A 175 1.71 4.25 9.57
N GLY A 176 2.04 4.28 8.30
CA GLY A 176 1.49 5.23 7.33
C GLY A 176 0.00 4.99 7.06
N ILE A 177 -0.67 6.01 6.55
CA ILE A 177 -2.10 5.94 6.20
C ILE A 177 -2.25 6.30 4.72
N HIS A 178 -2.27 5.28 3.88
CA HIS A 178 -2.25 5.42 2.44
C HIS A 178 -3.41 4.67 1.78
N PRO A 179 -4.61 5.27 1.65
CA PRO A 179 -5.70 4.65 0.91
C PRO A 179 -5.28 4.35 -0.54
N VAL A 180 -5.50 3.12 -0.98
CA VAL A 180 -5.08 2.64 -2.31
C VAL A 180 -6.00 3.20 -3.41
N TYR A 181 -7.28 3.36 -3.08
CA TYR A 181 -8.29 3.96 -3.97
C TYR A 181 -9.35 4.70 -3.14
N ARG A 182 -10.30 5.31 -3.83
CA ARG A 182 -11.33 6.13 -3.19
C ARG A 182 -12.72 5.58 -3.48
N LEU A 183 -13.59 5.72 -2.48
CA LEU A 183 -15.04 5.65 -2.62
C LEU A 183 -15.62 7.04 -2.38
N ASP A 184 -16.70 7.37 -3.05
CA ASP A 184 -17.41 8.62 -2.83
C ASP A 184 -18.05 8.67 -1.44
N ARG A 185 -18.46 9.86 -1.01
CA ARG A 185 -19.04 10.10 0.32
C ARG A 185 -20.15 9.10 0.66
N ASN A 186 -21.10 8.91 -0.23
CA ASN A 186 -22.28 8.07 0.01
C ASN A 186 -22.12 6.63 -0.48
N THR A 187 -21.02 6.31 -1.18
CA THR A 187 -20.70 4.94 -1.55
C THR A 187 -20.18 4.21 -0.32
N THR A 188 -20.78 3.08 0.01
CA THR A 188 -20.35 2.18 1.09
C THR A 188 -19.47 1.06 0.55
N GLY A 189 -18.72 0.39 1.42
CA GLY A 189 -17.98 -0.80 1.07
C GLY A 189 -16.51 -0.72 1.43
N LEU A 190 -15.74 -1.68 0.92
CA LEU A 190 -14.37 -1.89 1.32
C LEU A 190 -13.44 -0.81 0.80
N VAL A 191 -12.55 -0.35 1.67
CA VAL A 191 -11.42 0.51 1.34
C VAL A 191 -10.16 -0.15 1.87
N VAL A 192 -9.18 -0.31 1.00
CA VAL A 192 -7.85 -0.80 1.35
C VAL A 192 -6.97 0.40 1.67
N VAL A 193 -6.36 0.38 2.84
CA VAL A 193 -5.39 1.37 3.31
C VAL A 193 -4.05 0.65 3.47
N ALA A 194 -3.07 1.02 2.68
CA ALA A 194 -1.71 0.54 2.86
C ALA A 194 -1.08 1.25 4.06
N LYS A 195 -0.29 0.53 4.84
CA LYS A 195 0.41 1.03 6.02
C LYS A 195 1.74 1.70 5.67
N SER A 196 2.14 1.69 4.39
CA SER A 196 3.31 2.40 3.89
C SER A 196 3.06 3.00 2.51
N ALA A 197 3.81 4.07 2.19
CA ALA A 197 3.77 4.70 0.87
C ALA A 197 4.25 3.74 -0.24
N MET A 198 5.16 2.83 0.09
CA MET A 198 5.65 1.81 -0.84
C MET A 198 4.57 0.77 -1.12
N GLY A 199 3.92 0.25 -0.08
CA GLY A 199 2.79 -0.67 -0.21
C GLY A 199 1.63 -0.06 -1.02
N GLN A 200 1.29 1.21 -0.79
CA GLN A 200 0.30 1.92 -1.61
C GLN A 200 0.70 1.96 -3.08
N TYR A 201 1.96 2.26 -3.36
CA TYR A 201 2.46 2.36 -4.73
C TYR A 201 2.39 1.02 -5.46
N GLU A 202 2.83 -0.07 -4.82
CA GLU A 202 2.76 -1.41 -5.41
C GLU A 202 1.31 -1.86 -5.63
N LEU A 203 0.44 -1.68 -4.65
CA LEU A 203 -0.99 -1.99 -4.79
C LEU A 203 -1.67 -1.14 -5.87
N SER A 204 -1.30 0.14 -5.99
CA SER A 204 -1.86 1.02 -7.01
C SER A 204 -1.44 0.66 -8.44
N LYS A 205 -0.25 0.07 -8.61
CA LYS A 205 0.21 -0.44 -9.91
C LYS A 205 -0.44 -1.75 -10.31
N SER A 206 -0.81 -2.55 -9.33
CA SER A 206 -1.41 -3.87 -9.53
C SER A 206 -2.92 -3.78 -9.78
N HIS A 207 -3.38 -2.74 -10.49
CA HIS A 207 -4.81 -2.52 -10.77
C HIS A 207 -5.51 -3.74 -11.39
N ASP A 208 -4.82 -4.47 -12.25
CA ASP A 208 -5.34 -5.66 -12.92
C ASP A 208 -5.50 -6.85 -11.96
N CYS A 209 -4.86 -6.79 -10.78
CA CYS A 209 -4.96 -7.80 -9.74
C CYS A 209 -6.02 -7.47 -8.67
N ILE A 210 -6.60 -6.26 -8.69
CA ILE A 210 -7.65 -5.84 -7.75
C ILE A 210 -9.00 -5.86 -8.47
N TYR A 211 -9.74 -6.94 -8.27
CA TYR A 211 -11.11 -7.03 -8.77
C TYR A 211 -12.05 -6.21 -7.87
N ARG A 212 -12.82 -5.29 -8.47
CA ARG A 212 -13.78 -4.44 -7.75
C ARG A 212 -15.19 -4.72 -8.27
N GLN A 213 -16.07 -5.09 -7.37
CA GLN A 213 -17.50 -5.31 -7.69
C GLN A 213 -18.35 -4.29 -6.93
N TYR A 214 -19.34 -3.75 -7.63
CA TYR A 214 -20.28 -2.81 -7.06
C TYR A 214 -21.71 -3.31 -7.27
N VAL A 215 -22.58 -3.04 -6.30
CA VAL A 215 -24.01 -3.24 -6.39
C VAL A 215 -24.68 -1.87 -6.29
N ALA A 216 -25.57 -1.55 -7.23
CA ALA A 216 -26.28 -0.29 -7.26
C ALA A 216 -27.78 -0.53 -7.46
N LEU A 217 -28.58 0.25 -6.74
CA LEU A 217 -30.02 0.37 -7.00
C LEU A 217 -30.25 1.55 -7.95
N VAL A 218 -30.87 1.28 -9.10
CA VAL A 218 -31.14 2.29 -10.11
C VAL A 218 -32.66 2.48 -10.29
N SER A 219 -33.07 3.68 -10.72
CA SER A 219 -34.45 3.97 -11.08
C SER A 219 -34.67 3.75 -12.57
N GLY A 220 -35.74 3.06 -12.94
CA GLY A 220 -36.09 2.77 -14.33
C GLY A 220 -35.48 1.44 -14.82
N ARG A 221 -35.52 1.25 -16.16
CA ARG A 221 -34.98 0.06 -16.82
C ARG A 221 -33.65 0.39 -17.45
N VAL A 222 -32.63 -0.41 -17.14
CA VAL A 222 -31.29 -0.29 -17.73
C VAL A 222 -31.21 -1.14 -18.99
N GLU A 223 -30.85 -0.51 -20.11
CA GLU A 223 -30.55 -1.19 -21.36
C GLU A 223 -29.24 -0.63 -21.97
N PRO A 224 -28.34 -1.48 -22.46
CA PRO A 224 -28.40 -2.94 -22.46
C PRO A 224 -28.29 -3.55 -21.04
N THR A 225 -28.71 -4.81 -20.88
CA THR A 225 -28.70 -5.54 -19.61
C THR A 225 -27.30 -5.99 -19.22
N GLU A 226 -26.37 -5.93 -20.14
CA GLU A 226 -24.93 -6.22 -19.96
C GLU A 226 -24.11 -5.13 -20.64
N GLY A 227 -22.98 -4.77 -20.02
CA GLY A 227 -22.06 -3.73 -20.52
C GLY A 227 -20.65 -3.85 -19.97
#